data_e0ed628e67c263eb420e777a7f4e4528
#
_entry.id   e0ed628e67c263eb420e777a7f4e4528
#
_cell.length_a   1.000
_cell.length_b   1.000
_cell.length_c   1.000
_cell.angle_alpha   90.00
_cell.angle_beta   90.00
_cell.angle_gamma   90.00
#
_symmetry.space_group_name_H-M   'P 1'
#
loop_
_entity.id
_entity.type
_entity.pdbx_description
1 polymer ?
#
loop_
_entity_poly.entity_id
_entity_poly.type
_entity_poly.pdbx_seq_one_letter_code
_entity_poly.pdbx_strand_id
1 'polypeptide(L)'
;LSDHGADVVFCARNADAVSELSSYSEGAGSVSGIVADMGDQSSTEEFISDVLSGGDVDLLINNVGASPSRNFLYMKDEDWTELHELNLMSAVRCTRAFLPAMREKKWGRVLMISSSAGKYPNAALVDYGTTKAAMISMGKSLARKYGSDGVLINSILPGLIHTAMWERAAGEIAEASGRTAEEVISNNGKGVPVGRYGTSEEVASLIVFLCSNAASYINGTAIEVDGGQASHL
;
A
#
# COMPACT_ATOMS: atom_id res chain seq x y z
N LEU A 1 5.34 -8.34 -10.20
CA LEU A 1 6.05 -9.43 -9.50
C LEU A 1 5.90 -10.76 -10.25
N SER A 2 4.70 -11.14 -10.68
CA SER A 2 4.49 -12.38 -11.45
C SER A 2 5.28 -12.38 -12.75
N ASP A 3 5.41 -11.26 -13.45
CA ASP A 3 6.23 -11.11 -14.66
C ASP A 3 7.72 -11.41 -14.40
N HIS A 4 8.15 -11.29 -13.15
CA HIS A 4 9.50 -11.59 -12.68
C HIS A 4 9.60 -12.97 -11.98
N GLY A 5 8.60 -13.83 -12.13
CA GLY A 5 8.63 -15.22 -11.68
C GLY A 5 8.19 -15.44 -10.23
N ALA A 6 7.55 -14.46 -9.58
CA ALA A 6 6.97 -14.67 -8.26
C ALA A 6 5.57 -15.27 -8.37
N ASP A 7 5.26 -16.24 -7.52
CA ASP A 7 3.89 -16.68 -7.28
C ASP A 7 3.21 -15.66 -6.36
N VAL A 8 2.16 -15.03 -6.86
CA VAL A 8 1.48 -13.92 -6.18
C VAL A 8 0.12 -14.35 -5.68
N VAL A 9 -0.10 -14.21 -4.37
CA VAL A 9 -1.44 -14.29 -3.77
C VAL A 9 -1.85 -12.86 -3.39
N PHE A 10 -3.02 -12.43 -3.84
CA PHE A 10 -3.56 -11.12 -3.50
C PHE A 10 -4.97 -11.23 -2.90
N CYS A 11 -5.42 -10.16 -2.24
CA CYS A 11 -6.80 -10.07 -1.75
C CYS A 11 -7.48 -8.79 -2.23
N ALA A 12 -8.79 -8.88 -2.44
CA ALA A 12 -9.69 -7.75 -2.64
C ALA A 12 -11.10 -8.12 -2.17
N ARG A 13 -11.95 -7.10 -1.96
CA ARG A 13 -13.36 -7.30 -1.56
C ARG A 13 -14.28 -7.64 -2.71
N ASN A 14 -13.94 -7.22 -3.91
CA ASN A 14 -14.75 -7.43 -5.11
C ASN A 14 -14.41 -8.77 -5.76
N ALA A 15 -15.36 -9.71 -5.73
CA ALA A 15 -15.16 -11.05 -6.27
C ALA A 15 -14.92 -11.07 -7.78
N ASP A 16 -15.57 -10.18 -8.55
CA ASP A 16 -15.38 -10.11 -10.00
C ASP A 16 -13.96 -9.63 -10.33
N ALA A 17 -13.47 -8.60 -9.64
CA ALA A 17 -12.08 -8.13 -9.79
C ALA A 17 -11.05 -9.19 -9.36
N VAL A 18 -11.35 -9.96 -8.31
CA VAL A 18 -10.51 -11.08 -7.87
C VAL A 18 -10.46 -12.15 -8.96
N SER A 19 -11.59 -12.51 -9.55
CA SER A 19 -11.68 -13.51 -10.63
C SER A 19 -10.93 -13.05 -11.89
N GLU A 20 -11.12 -11.80 -12.30
CA GLU A 20 -10.46 -11.20 -13.47
C GLU A 20 -8.94 -11.21 -13.31
N LEU A 21 -8.42 -10.68 -12.20
CA LEU A 21 -6.98 -10.62 -11.94
C LEU A 21 -6.34 -12.00 -11.73
N SER A 22 -7.08 -12.97 -11.18
CA SER A 22 -6.59 -14.35 -11.03
C SER A 22 -6.41 -15.06 -12.38
N SER A 23 -7.01 -14.55 -13.46
CA SER A 23 -6.81 -15.07 -14.81
C SER A 23 -5.56 -14.51 -15.52
N TYR A 24 -4.84 -13.56 -14.90
CA TYR A 24 -3.61 -12.99 -15.44
C TYR A 24 -2.51 -14.05 -15.53
N SER A 25 -1.98 -14.26 -16.73
CA SER A 25 -1.02 -15.34 -17.01
C SER A 25 0.15 -14.91 -17.92
N GLU A 26 0.42 -13.61 -18.04
CA GLU A 26 1.48 -13.10 -18.93
C GLU A 26 2.89 -13.28 -18.36
N GLY A 27 3.02 -13.52 -17.06
CA GLY A 27 4.29 -13.65 -16.36
C GLY A 27 4.83 -15.07 -16.27
N ALA A 28 6.05 -15.20 -15.74
CA ALA A 28 6.68 -16.49 -15.44
C ALA A 28 6.18 -17.10 -14.11
N GLY A 29 5.54 -16.29 -13.25
CA GLY A 29 4.92 -16.71 -11.99
C GLY A 29 3.39 -16.79 -12.10
N SER A 30 2.76 -17.36 -11.08
CA SER A 30 1.30 -17.45 -10.99
C SER A 30 0.69 -16.25 -10.28
N VAL A 31 -0.62 -16.02 -10.53
CA VAL A 31 -1.42 -15.02 -9.80
C VAL A 31 -2.69 -15.68 -9.31
N SER A 32 -2.97 -15.60 -8.02
CA SER A 32 -4.20 -16.09 -7.42
C SER A 32 -4.78 -15.09 -6.44
N GLY A 33 -6.11 -14.98 -6.42
CA GLY A 33 -6.81 -14.02 -5.59
C GLY A 33 -7.73 -14.68 -4.58
N ILE A 34 -7.86 -14.06 -3.41
CA ILE A 34 -8.77 -14.46 -2.35
C ILE A 34 -9.68 -13.28 -2.04
N VAL A 35 -10.99 -13.53 -2.00
CA VAL A 35 -11.96 -12.50 -1.59
C VAL A 35 -11.87 -12.31 -0.08
N ALA A 36 -11.44 -11.13 0.36
CA ALA A 36 -11.32 -10.82 1.78
C ALA A 36 -11.53 -9.33 2.07
N ASP A 37 -12.16 -9.01 3.19
CA ASP A 37 -12.20 -7.65 3.75
C ASP A 37 -11.11 -7.50 4.82
N MET A 38 -10.06 -6.80 4.47
CA MET A 38 -8.92 -6.58 5.37
C MET A 38 -9.23 -5.55 6.48
N GLY A 39 -10.38 -4.88 6.45
CA GLY A 39 -10.90 -4.06 7.54
C GLY A 39 -11.62 -4.89 8.61
N ASP A 40 -11.98 -6.13 8.32
CA ASP A 40 -12.54 -7.09 9.27
C ASP A 40 -11.45 -8.04 9.81
N GLN A 41 -11.39 -8.19 11.12
CA GLN A 41 -10.36 -9.02 11.74
C GLN A 41 -10.49 -10.49 11.37
N SER A 42 -11.71 -11.04 11.42
CA SER A 42 -11.95 -12.47 11.13
C SER A 42 -11.62 -12.79 9.68
N SER A 43 -12.08 -11.96 8.74
CA SER A 43 -11.76 -12.08 7.31
C SER A 43 -10.25 -11.98 7.05
N THR A 44 -9.53 -11.10 7.77
CA THR A 44 -8.08 -11.00 7.69
C THR A 44 -7.39 -12.26 8.20
N GLU A 45 -7.85 -12.84 9.31
CA GLU A 45 -7.30 -14.07 9.89
C GLU A 45 -7.56 -15.28 8.98
N GLU A 46 -8.73 -15.38 8.37
CA GLU A 46 -9.06 -16.38 7.37
C GLU A 46 -8.15 -16.27 6.13
N PHE A 47 -8.00 -15.06 5.58
CA PHE A 47 -7.06 -14.81 4.47
C PHE A 47 -5.63 -15.26 4.82
N ILE A 48 -5.13 -14.91 6.00
CA ILE A 48 -3.79 -15.30 6.46
C ILE A 48 -3.68 -16.84 6.55
N SER A 49 -4.69 -17.49 7.08
CA SER A 49 -4.72 -18.96 7.19
C SER A 49 -4.70 -19.64 5.83
N ASP A 50 -5.48 -19.14 4.88
CA ASP A 50 -5.54 -19.66 3.51
C ASP A 50 -4.19 -19.51 2.80
N VAL A 51 -3.55 -18.33 2.92
CA VAL A 51 -2.22 -18.08 2.34
C VAL A 51 -1.19 -19.05 2.94
N LEU A 52 -1.15 -19.22 4.26
CA LEU A 52 -0.20 -20.11 4.94
C LEU A 52 -0.44 -21.59 4.63
N SER A 53 -1.66 -21.99 4.28
CA SER A 53 -1.95 -23.35 3.83
C SER A 53 -1.26 -23.69 2.51
N GLY A 54 -1.00 -22.68 1.68
CA GLY A 54 -0.26 -22.80 0.41
C GLY A 54 1.26 -22.76 0.55
N GLY A 55 1.78 -22.40 1.70
CA GLY A 55 3.21 -22.31 1.98
C GLY A 55 3.65 -21.01 2.64
N ASP A 56 4.96 -20.86 2.80
CA ASP A 56 5.56 -19.68 3.40
C ASP A 56 5.57 -18.48 2.45
N VAL A 57 5.43 -17.28 3.02
CA VAL A 57 5.49 -16.02 2.29
C VAL A 57 6.90 -15.42 2.39
N ASP A 58 7.53 -15.17 1.24
CA ASP A 58 8.85 -14.56 1.15
C ASP A 58 8.79 -13.03 0.97
N LEU A 59 7.73 -12.54 0.29
CA LEU A 59 7.50 -11.14 -0.02
C LEU A 59 6.13 -10.71 0.51
N LEU A 60 6.07 -9.70 1.36
CA LEU A 60 4.81 -9.12 1.84
C LEU A 60 4.67 -7.67 1.39
N ILE A 61 3.62 -7.37 0.64
CA ILE A 61 3.29 -6.02 0.20
C ILE A 61 2.02 -5.58 0.92
N ASN A 62 2.16 -4.80 2.00
CA ASN A 62 1.05 -4.21 2.72
C ASN A 62 0.51 -3.00 1.94
N ASN A 63 -0.34 -3.26 0.96
CA ASN A 63 -0.87 -2.25 0.03
C ASN A 63 -2.31 -1.83 0.34
N VAL A 64 -3.07 -2.64 1.07
CA VAL A 64 -4.48 -2.35 1.36
C VAL A 64 -4.63 -1.01 2.07
N GLY A 65 -5.63 -0.24 1.68
CA GLY A 65 -5.95 1.01 2.33
C GLY A 65 -7.04 1.81 1.62
N ALA A 66 -7.58 2.77 2.36
CA ALA A 66 -8.54 3.74 1.88
C ALA A 66 -8.17 5.15 2.37
N SER A 67 -8.61 6.15 1.63
CA SER A 67 -8.42 7.57 1.95
C SER A 67 -9.74 8.31 1.76
N PRO A 68 -10.70 8.17 2.68
CA PRO A 68 -11.95 8.92 2.62
C PRO A 68 -11.68 10.41 2.85
N SER A 69 -12.42 11.28 2.14
CA SER A 69 -12.41 12.72 2.42
C SER A 69 -13.36 13.01 3.57
N ARG A 70 -12.82 13.48 4.70
CA ARG A 70 -13.60 13.73 5.92
C ARG A 70 -13.22 15.08 6.54
N ASN A 71 -14.20 15.78 7.09
CA ASN A 71 -13.94 16.98 7.88
C ASN A 71 -13.75 16.60 9.35
N PHE A 72 -12.60 16.94 9.91
CA PHE A 72 -12.19 16.57 11.27
C PHE A 72 -13.25 16.82 12.33
N LEU A 73 -13.95 17.98 12.27
CA LEU A 73 -14.94 18.35 13.28
C LEU A 73 -16.22 17.49 13.27
N TYR A 74 -16.44 16.73 12.19
CA TYR A 74 -17.63 15.87 12.03
C TYR A 74 -17.29 14.38 12.05
N MET A 75 -16.00 14.05 12.19
CA MET A 75 -15.55 12.66 12.31
C MET A 75 -15.97 12.09 13.66
N LYS A 76 -16.43 10.86 13.65
CA LYS A 76 -16.75 10.08 14.84
C LYS A 76 -15.58 9.14 15.18
N ASP A 77 -15.59 8.63 16.40
CA ASP A 77 -14.58 7.65 16.84
C ASP A 77 -14.60 6.37 15.99
N GLU A 78 -15.79 5.99 15.49
CA GLU A 78 -15.96 4.86 14.60
C GLU A 78 -15.22 5.05 13.26
N ASP A 79 -15.24 6.27 12.70
CA ASP A 79 -14.50 6.61 11.46
C ASP A 79 -12.99 6.38 11.62
N TRP A 80 -12.45 6.74 12.80
CA TRP A 80 -11.05 6.52 13.13
C TRP A 80 -10.75 5.03 13.30
N THR A 81 -11.62 4.32 14.02
CA THR A 81 -11.46 2.89 14.27
C THR A 81 -11.46 2.10 12.96
N GLU A 82 -12.46 2.33 12.10
CA GLU A 82 -12.57 1.68 10.78
C GLU A 82 -11.32 1.91 9.92
N LEU A 83 -10.84 3.16 9.86
CA LEU A 83 -9.69 3.49 9.04
C LEU A 83 -8.38 2.89 9.60
N HIS A 84 -8.24 2.83 10.93
CA HIS A 84 -7.11 2.17 11.57
C HIS A 84 -7.14 0.65 11.36
N GLU A 85 -8.31 0.02 11.46
CA GLU A 85 -8.46 -1.41 11.17
C GLU A 85 -8.01 -1.73 9.74
N LEU A 86 -8.52 -0.98 8.76
CA LEU A 86 -8.20 -1.21 7.35
C LEU A 86 -6.74 -0.88 7.00
N ASN A 87 -6.27 0.33 7.32
CA ASN A 87 -4.98 0.84 6.84
C ASN A 87 -3.78 0.36 7.65
N LEU A 88 -3.96 0.13 8.96
CA LEU A 88 -2.86 -0.20 9.88
C LEU A 88 -2.94 -1.61 10.41
N MET A 89 -4.07 -2.01 10.99
CA MET A 89 -4.17 -3.31 11.66
C MET A 89 -4.12 -4.49 10.69
N SER A 90 -4.62 -4.33 9.46
CA SER A 90 -4.39 -5.30 8.39
C SER A 90 -2.90 -5.58 8.17
N ALA A 91 -2.09 -4.51 8.02
CA ALA A 91 -0.64 -4.62 7.86
C ALA A 91 0.05 -5.21 9.10
N VAL A 92 -0.41 -4.87 10.31
CA VAL A 92 0.09 -5.45 11.57
C VAL A 92 -0.16 -6.96 11.61
N ARG A 93 -1.39 -7.41 11.29
CA ARG A 93 -1.78 -8.82 11.31
C ARG A 93 -0.99 -9.64 10.29
N CYS A 94 -0.95 -9.18 9.03
CA CYS A 94 -0.19 -9.86 7.97
C CYS A 94 1.31 -9.91 8.30
N THR A 95 1.91 -8.80 8.72
CA THR A 95 3.34 -8.77 9.04
C THR A 95 3.66 -9.70 10.23
N ARG A 96 2.83 -9.70 11.26
CA ARG A 96 3.01 -10.59 12.42
C ARG A 96 2.92 -12.07 12.05
N ALA A 97 2.04 -12.41 11.11
CA ALA A 97 1.82 -13.79 10.69
C ALA A 97 2.94 -14.32 9.77
N PHE A 98 3.41 -13.51 8.82
CA PHE A 98 4.37 -14.00 7.80
C PHE A 98 5.85 -13.79 8.19
N LEU A 99 6.14 -12.84 9.07
CA LEU A 99 7.50 -12.52 9.51
C LEU A 99 8.27 -13.69 10.15
N PRO A 100 7.67 -14.61 10.94
CA PRO A 100 8.40 -15.71 11.56
C PRO A 100 9.11 -16.62 10.56
N ALA A 101 8.43 -17.05 9.49
CA ALA A 101 9.02 -17.89 8.45
C ALA A 101 10.15 -17.19 7.68
N MET A 102 9.98 -15.89 7.35
CA MET A 102 11.05 -15.09 6.74
C MET A 102 12.31 -15.05 7.61
N ARG A 103 12.15 -14.88 8.93
CA ARG A 103 13.27 -14.88 9.89
C ARG A 103 13.98 -16.23 9.96
N GLU A 104 13.22 -17.32 9.96
CA GLU A 104 13.75 -18.68 9.99
C GLU A 104 14.58 -18.99 8.72
N LYS A 105 14.07 -18.59 7.55
CA LYS A 105 14.77 -18.68 6.27
C LYS A 105 15.97 -17.73 6.15
N LYS A 106 16.11 -16.75 7.06
CA LYS A 106 17.10 -15.65 6.97
C LYS A 106 16.97 -14.84 5.69
N TRP A 107 15.77 -14.76 5.15
CA TRP A 107 15.44 -14.00 3.95
C TRP A 107 13.96 -13.59 3.93
N GLY A 108 13.70 -12.34 3.63
CA GLY A 108 12.36 -11.82 3.45
C GLY A 108 12.34 -10.35 3.05
N ARG A 109 11.24 -9.92 2.44
CA ARG A 109 10.99 -8.50 2.10
C ARG A 109 9.59 -8.11 2.54
N VAL A 110 9.50 -7.01 3.28
CA VAL A 110 8.22 -6.45 3.69
C VAL A 110 8.16 -5.01 3.24
N LEU A 111 7.15 -4.67 2.45
CA LEU A 111 6.91 -3.31 1.98
C LEU A 111 5.62 -2.77 2.58
N MET A 112 5.72 -1.57 3.18
CA MET A 112 4.60 -0.80 3.66
C MET A 112 4.24 0.25 2.62
N ILE A 113 3.12 0.08 1.92
CA ILE A 113 2.63 1.12 0.99
C ILE A 113 1.93 2.18 1.83
N SER A 114 2.72 3.18 2.20
CA SER A 114 2.25 4.32 2.97
C SER A 114 1.71 5.42 2.06
N SER A 115 2.11 6.65 2.27
CA SER A 115 1.77 7.81 1.46
C SER A 115 2.72 8.96 1.81
N SER A 116 2.89 9.91 0.89
CA SER A 116 3.49 11.22 1.19
C SER A 116 2.78 11.92 2.35
N ALA A 117 1.44 11.76 2.49
CA ALA A 117 0.66 12.31 3.61
C ALA A 117 1.04 11.72 4.99
N GLY A 118 1.68 10.55 5.04
CA GLY A 118 2.20 9.99 6.29
C GLY A 118 3.50 10.62 6.77
N LYS A 119 4.25 11.27 5.88
CA LYS A 119 5.49 11.98 6.21
C LYS A 119 5.30 13.50 6.20
N TYR A 120 4.44 13.99 5.32
CA TYR A 120 4.11 15.41 5.15
C TYR A 120 2.60 15.59 5.40
N PRO A 121 2.20 15.96 6.63
CA PRO A 121 0.78 16.04 7.00
C PRO A 121 -0.02 16.95 6.08
N ASN A 122 -1.20 16.48 5.66
CA ASN A 122 -2.14 17.22 4.83
C ASN A 122 -3.39 17.52 5.65
N ALA A 123 -3.79 18.80 5.71
CA ALA A 123 -4.94 19.25 6.50
C ALA A 123 -6.28 18.61 6.06
N ALA A 124 -6.38 18.15 4.81
CA ALA A 124 -7.58 17.47 4.30
C ALA A 124 -7.60 15.96 4.59
N LEU A 125 -6.51 15.37 5.13
CA LEU A 125 -6.32 13.92 5.27
C LEU A 125 -5.82 13.58 6.68
N VAL A 126 -6.46 14.13 7.72
CA VAL A 126 -5.95 14.05 9.10
C VAL A 126 -5.90 12.61 9.61
N ASP A 127 -6.98 11.86 9.46
CA ASP A 127 -7.09 10.45 9.87
C ASP A 127 -6.21 9.53 8.98
N TYR A 128 -6.31 9.71 7.67
CA TYR A 128 -5.49 8.96 6.71
C TYR A 128 -3.99 9.16 6.96
N GLY A 129 -3.56 10.42 7.08
CA GLY A 129 -2.15 10.76 7.34
C GLY A 129 -1.63 10.10 8.61
N THR A 130 -2.43 10.02 9.69
CA THR A 130 -2.01 9.36 10.93
C THR A 130 -1.82 7.86 10.74
N THR A 131 -2.72 7.16 10.02
CA THR A 131 -2.54 5.73 9.75
C THR A 131 -1.29 5.46 8.90
N LYS A 132 -1.03 6.31 7.91
CA LYS A 132 0.14 6.17 7.03
C LYS A 132 1.45 6.53 7.73
N ALA A 133 1.44 7.50 8.66
CA ALA A 133 2.58 7.79 9.54
C ALA A 133 2.88 6.61 10.48
N ALA A 134 1.85 5.99 11.05
CA ALA A 134 2.00 4.80 11.89
C ALA A 134 2.64 3.64 11.11
N MET A 135 2.26 3.41 9.84
CA MET A 135 2.89 2.39 8.98
C MET A 135 4.39 2.67 8.76
N ILE A 136 4.79 3.93 8.52
CA ILE A 136 6.21 4.32 8.36
C ILE A 136 6.97 4.00 9.65
N SER A 137 6.44 4.42 10.80
CA SER A 137 7.05 4.20 12.12
C SER A 137 7.19 2.70 12.43
N MET A 138 6.13 1.91 12.18
CA MET A 138 6.14 0.46 12.35
C MET A 138 7.20 -0.18 11.45
N GLY A 139 7.22 0.15 10.15
CA GLY A 139 8.20 -0.38 9.20
C GLY A 139 9.64 -0.10 9.63
N LYS A 140 9.92 1.14 10.06
CA LYS A 140 11.25 1.53 10.57
C LYS A 140 11.65 0.73 11.82
N SER A 141 10.73 0.56 12.75
CA SER A 141 10.98 -0.16 14.00
C SER A 141 11.27 -1.64 13.76
N LEU A 142 10.46 -2.28 12.91
CA LEU A 142 10.63 -3.68 12.55
C LEU A 142 11.92 -3.91 11.73
N ALA A 143 12.27 -3.01 10.81
CA ALA A 143 13.51 -3.05 10.04
C ALA A 143 14.76 -3.07 10.96
N ARG A 144 14.76 -2.23 12.00
CA ARG A 144 15.83 -2.20 12.99
C ARG A 144 15.90 -3.47 13.84
N LYS A 145 14.74 -4.07 14.12
CA LYS A 145 14.64 -5.27 14.95
C LYS A 145 15.06 -6.53 14.20
N TYR A 146 14.67 -6.68 12.93
CA TYR A 146 14.76 -7.93 12.19
C TYR A 146 15.74 -7.90 11.01
N GLY A 147 16.44 -6.80 10.78
CA GLY A 147 17.42 -6.68 9.69
C GLY A 147 18.56 -7.70 9.81
N SER A 148 19.05 -8.00 11.04
CA SER A 148 20.04 -9.04 11.28
C SER A 148 19.52 -10.47 11.05
N ASP A 149 18.21 -10.64 10.99
CA ASP A 149 17.58 -11.92 10.63
C ASP A 149 17.39 -12.07 9.10
N GLY A 150 17.94 -11.16 8.30
CA GLY A 150 17.85 -11.19 6.83
C GLY A 150 16.54 -10.66 6.26
N VAL A 151 15.66 -10.09 7.09
CA VAL A 151 14.38 -9.51 6.66
C VAL A 151 14.53 -8.00 6.47
N LEU A 152 14.34 -7.53 5.23
CA LEU A 152 14.40 -6.11 4.92
C LEU A 152 12.99 -5.53 4.83
N ILE A 153 12.78 -4.43 5.54
CA ILE A 153 11.46 -3.79 5.68
C ILE A 153 11.58 -2.33 5.30
N ASN A 154 10.84 -1.90 4.27
CA ASN A 154 10.88 -0.54 3.77
C ASN A 154 9.46 0.01 3.57
N SER A 155 9.33 1.33 3.57
CA SER A 155 8.09 2.03 3.28
C SER A 155 8.21 2.73 1.92
N ILE A 156 7.16 2.67 1.12
CA ILE A 156 7.02 3.43 -0.13
C ILE A 156 5.97 4.50 0.13
N LEU A 157 6.25 5.71 -0.29
CA LEU A 157 5.41 6.89 -0.08
C LEU A 157 4.95 7.44 -1.43
N PRO A 158 3.90 6.88 -2.03
CA PRO A 158 3.32 7.45 -3.24
C PRO A 158 2.77 8.86 -2.98
N GLY A 159 2.95 9.75 -3.96
CA GLY A 159 2.25 11.02 -4.05
C GLY A 159 0.93 10.89 -4.77
N LEU A 160 0.67 11.78 -5.74
CA LEU A 160 -0.50 11.72 -6.60
C LEU A 160 -0.32 10.65 -7.67
N ILE A 161 -0.93 9.49 -7.48
CA ILE A 161 -0.91 8.37 -8.43
C ILE A 161 -2.29 8.20 -9.06
N HIS A 162 -2.35 8.10 -10.38
CA HIS A 162 -3.60 7.88 -11.12
C HIS A 162 -4.13 6.46 -10.84
N THR A 163 -5.23 6.39 -10.12
CA THR A 163 -5.86 5.14 -9.68
C THR A 163 -7.37 5.32 -9.63
N ALA A 164 -8.14 4.23 -9.60
CA ALA A 164 -9.59 4.28 -9.43
C ALA A 164 -10.03 5.01 -8.13
N MET A 165 -9.19 5.04 -7.10
CA MET A 165 -9.43 5.84 -5.90
C MET A 165 -9.42 7.34 -6.23
N TRP A 166 -8.44 7.79 -7.01
CA TRP A 166 -8.33 9.19 -7.43
C TRP A 166 -9.40 9.60 -8.44
N GLU A 167 -9.80 8.70 -9.34
CA GLU A 167 -10.92 8.96 -10.27
C GLU A 167 -12.22 9.23 -9.50
N ARG A 168 -12.51 8.45 -8.46
CA ARG A 168 -13.66 8.69 -7.59
C ARG A 168 -13.55 10.03 -6.83
N ALA A 169 -12.40 10.30 -6.22
CA ALA A 169 -12.18 11.56 -5.51
C ALA A 169 -12.27 12.77 -6.46
N ALA A 170 -11.76 12.66 -7.68
CA ALA A 170 -11.89 13.69 -8.71
C ALA A 170 -13.35 13.91 -9.11
N GLY A 171 -14.16 12.85 -9.20
CA GLY A 171 -15.60 12.93 -9.44
C GLY A 171 -16.33 13.72 -8.36
N GLU A 172 -16.07 13.42 -7.09
CA GLU A 172 -16.65 14.14 -5.94
C GLU A 172 -16.27 15.64 -5.93
N ILE A 173 -15.00 15.95 -6.22
CA ILE A 173 -14.53 17.34 -6.34
C ILE A 173 -15.16 18.05 -7.55
N ALA A 174 -15.32 17.35 -8.66
CA ALA A 174 -15.93 17.87 -9.88
C ALA A 174 -17.38 18.29 -9.62
N GLU A 175 -18.18 17.42 -9.01
CA GLU A 175 -19.58 17.73 -8.63
C GLU A 175 -19.66 18.94 -7.70
N ALA A 176 -18.78 19.04 -6.70
CA ALA A 176 -18.77 20.15 -5.74
C ALA A 176 -18.29 21.46 -6.34
N SER A 177 -17.47 21.44 -7.42
CA SER A 177 -16.82 22.62 -7.99
C SER A 177 -17.35 23.06 -9.38
N GLY A 178 -18.28 22.29 -9.97
CA GLY A 178 -18.81 22.56 -11.31
C GLY A 178 -17.78 22.35 -12.43
N ARG A 179 -16.78 21.48 -12.22
CA ARG A 179 -15.73 21.10 -13.17
C ARG A 179 -15.97 19.68 -13.68
N THR A 180 -15.15 19.24 -14.65
CA THR A 180 -15.07 17.83 -15.01
C THR A 180 -14.00 17.09 -14.18
N ALA A 181 -14.11 15.78 -14.05
CA ALA A 181 -13.10 14.97 -13.36
C ALA A 181 -11.73 15.09 -14.05
N GLU A 182 -11.69 15.14 -15.39
CA GLU A 182 -10.46 15.34 -16.17
C GLU A 182 -9.81 16.69 -15.86
N GLU A 183 -10.59 17.78 -15.72
CA GLU A 183 -10.08 19.08 -15.34
C GLU A 183 -9.48 19.08 -13.93
N VAL A 184 -10.12 18.38 -12.97
CA VAL A 184 -9.60 18.22 -11.61
C VAL A 184 -8.28 17.47 -11.64
N ILE A 185 -8.21 16.32 -12.30
CA ILE A 185 -7.00 15.51 -12.44
C ILE A 185 -5.89 16.30 -13.11
N SER A 186 -6.17 16.93 -14.28
CA SER A 186 -5.19 17.71 -15.02
C SER A 186 -4.62 18.87 -14.19
N ASN A 187 -5.48 19.62 -13.50
CA ASN A 187 -5.04 20.78 -12.71
C ASN A 187 -4.21 20.36 -11.51
N ASN A 188 -4.59 19.29 -10.81
CA ASN A 188 -3.81 18.76 -9.69
C ASN A 188 -2.46 18.22 -10.18
N GLY A 189 -2.43 17.54 -11.33
CA GLY A 189 -1.19 17.03 -11.92
C GLY A 189 -0.19 18.14 -12.30
N LYS A 190 -0.67 19.30 -12.77
CA LYS A 190 0.18 20.46 -13.04
C LYS A 190 0.86 21.04 -11.79
N GLY A 191 0.31 20.76 -10.61
CA GLY A 191 0.91 21.13 -9.33
C GLY A 191 2.08 20.25 -8.89
N VAL A 192 2.28 19.10 -9.54
CA VAL A 192 3.42 18.23 -9.31
C VAL A 192 4.61 18.72 -10.15
N PRO A 193 5.85 18.79 -9.64
CA PRO A 193 7.01 19.26 -10.42
C PRO A 193 7.21 18.55 -11.76
N VAL A 194 6.94 17.25 -11.86
CA VAL A 194 6.98 16.51 -13.14
C VAL A 194 5.76 16.77 -14.05
N GLY A 195 4.79 17.60 -13.62
CA GLY A 195 3.67 18.08 -14.43
C GLY A 195 2.51 17.11 -14.62
N ARG A 196 2.49 15.95 -13.93
CA ARG A 196 1.46 14.92 -14.07
C ARG A 196 1.32 14.06 -12.82
N TYR A 197 0.26 13.28 -12.77
CA TYR A 197 0.18 12.15 -11.85
C TYR A 197 1.21 11.07 -12.22
N GLY A 198 1.70 10.36 -11.22
CA GLY A 198 2.40 9.09 -11.42
C GLY A 198 1.42 7.98 -11.82
N THR A 199 1.96 6.85 -12.29
CA THR A 199 1.17 5.66 -12.62
C THR A 199 1.41 4.55 -11.59
N SER A 200 0.50 3.57 -11.53
CA SER A 200 0.67 2.39 -10.68
C SER A 200 1.93 1.60 -11.03
N GLU A 201 2.31 1.56 -12.31
CA GLU A 201 3.50 0.87 -12.84
C GLU A 201 4.79 1.55 -12.36
N GLU A 202 4.80 2.89 -12.22
CA GLU A 202 5.95 3.60 -11.66
C GLU A 202 6.19 3.25 -10.19
N VAL A 203 5.12 3.09 -9.41
CA VAL A 203 5.21 2.58 -8.03
C VAL A 203 5.61 1.10 -8.01
N ALA A 204 5.01 0.29 -8.88
CA ALA A 204 5.29 -1.15 -8.98
C ALA A 204 6.75 -1.42 -9.36
N SER A 205 7.38 -0.58 -10.19
CA SER A 205 8.80 -0.70 -10.54
C SER A 205 9.71 -0.59 -9.31
N LEU A 206 9.40 0.32 -8.38
CA LEU A 206 10.14 0.41 -7.11
C LEU A 206 9.84 -0.80 -6.21
N ILE A 207 8.61 -1.31 -6.18
CA ILE A 207 8.25 -2.52 -5.44
C ILE A 207 9.10 -3.70 -5.93
N VAL A 208 9.16 -3.93 -7.24
CA VAL A 208 9.96 -5.00 -7.84
C VAL A 208 11.45 -4.86 -7.47
N PHE A 209 12.00 -3.66 -7.59
CA PHE A 209 13.39 -3.39 -7.20
C PHE A 209 13.64 -3.71 -5.73
N LEU A 210 12.80 -3.22 -4.81
CA LEU A 210 12.97 -3.43 -3.37
C LEU A 210 12.76 -4.90 -2.94
N CYS A 211 11.98 -5.66 -3.69
CA CYS A 211 11.82 -7.10 -3.50
C CYS A 211 13.03 -7.92 -3.99
N SER A 212 13.88 -7.35 -4.85
CA SER A 212 15.00 -8.04 -5.47
C SER A 212 16.26 -8.07 -4.59
N ASN A 213 17.23 -8.87 -4.97
CA ASN A 213 18.55 -8.88 -4.35
C ASN A 213 19.38 -7.61 -4.63
N ALA A 214 19.02 -6.83 -5.67
CA ALA A 214 19.67 -5.56 -5.97
C ALA A 214 19.47 -4.52 -4.84
N ALA A 215 18.40 -4.66 -4.04
CA ALA A 215 18.11 -3.82 -2.88
C ALA A 215 18.60 -4.40 -1.54
N SER A 216 19.54 -5.34 -1.54
CA SER A 216 19.96 -6.09 -0.35
C SER A 216 20.57 -5.24 0.78
N TYR A 217 20.92 -3.99 0.52
CA TYR A 217 21.43 -3.05 1.53
C TYR A 217 20.48 -1.89 1.83
N ILE A 218 19.22 -1.97 1.35
CA ILE A 218 18.18 -0.97 1.60
C ILE A 218 17.23 -1.51 2.67
N ASN A 219 17.28 -0.93 3.87
CA ASN A 219 16.48 -1.38 5.01
C ASN A 219 16.04 -0.22 5.90
N GLY A 220 14.78 -0.17 6.26
CA GLY A 220 14.22 0.82 7.18
C GLY A 220 14.12 2.23 6.58
N THR A 221 14.04 2.35 5.27
CA THR A 221 13.86 3.65 4.60
C THR A 221 12.39 3.90 4.25
N ALA A 222 12.06 5.17 4.03
CA ALA A 222 10.79 5.64 3.51
C ALA A 222 11.07 6.39 2.21
N ILE A 223 10.74 5.79 1.07
CA ILE A 223 11.09 6.28 -0.27
C ILE A 223 9.86 6.93 -0.90
N GLU A 224 9.98 8.19 -1.29
CA GLU A 224 8.96 8.91 -2.02
C GLU A 224 8.92 8.49 -3.49
N VAL A 225 7.70 8.31 -4.02
CA VAL A 225 7.40 8.16 -5.46
C VAL A 225 6.31 9.18 -5.77
N ASP A 226 6.71 10.45 -5.86
CA ASP A 226 5.77 11.58 -5.81
C ASP A 226 6.02 12.64 -6.89
N GLY A 227 6.94 12.40 -7.83
CA GLY A 227 7.27 13.35 -8.88
C GLY A 227 7.87 14.66 -8.39
N GLY A 228 8.45 14.67 -7.18
CA GLY A 228 9.02 15.86 -6.53
C GLY A 228 7.99 16.73 -5.82
N GLN A 229 6.80 16.18 -5.51
CA GLN A 229 5.72 16.93 -4.84
C GLN A 229 6.10 17.34 -3.42
N ALA A 230 6.85 16.52 -2.70
CA ALA A 230 7.35 16.85 -1.37
C ALA A 230 8.39 17.98 -1.46
N SER A 231 8.18 19.04 -0.70
CA SER A 231 9.02 20.25 -0.73
C SER A 231 10.14 20.26 0.33
N HIS A 232 10.30 19.19 1.08
CA HIS A 232 11.28 19.08 2.17
C HIS A 232 12.26 17.96 1.91
N LEU A 233 13.52 18.21 2.30
CA LEU A 233 14.61 17.23 2.28
C LEU A 233 14.52 16.27 3.48
#